data_2a5be8b3363d443ff9cecc9d28f60b43
#
_entry.id   2a5be8b3363d443ff9cecc9d28f60b43
#
_cell.length_a   1.000
_cell.length_b   1.000
_cell.length_c   1.000
_cell.angle_alpha   90.00
_cell.angle_beta   90.00
_cell.angle_gamma   90.00
#
_symmetry.space_group_name_H-M   'P 1'
#
loop_
_entity.id
_entity.type
_entity.pdbx_description
1 polymer ?
#
loop_
_entity_poly.entity_id
_entity_poly.type
_entity_poly.pdbx_seq_one_letter_code
_entity_poly.pdbx_strand_id
1 'polypeptide(L)'
;MNIKVTTIKEDILMLDMEQWAGFEGRIWREEVNVRDFIQKNYKPYDGDESFLAEPTDATNKLWGALQKLQKEEREKGGVLDCETEVVSGLTAYGPGYIDESMKDLEQVVGLQTDKPLKRAFMPYGGIRMAEQAAESYGYEINPELKYVFENYMTTHNDAVFAAYTNEMKLARKTHVVTGLPDTYGRGRIVGDYRRVALYGIDYLIAQKEADKANCGCGNMYDDVIRLREEIAMQITALKGMKEMAKSYGYDISLPAKNAKEACQWLYFGYLAAIKTQNGAAMSVGRVSTFLDIY
;
A
#
# COMPACT_ATOMS: atom_id res chain seq x y z
N MET A 1 33.37 -17.32 5.27
CA MET A 1 33.24 -16.18 6.21
C MET A 1 31.79 -16.22 6.69
N ASN A 2 31.56 -16.83 7.85
CA ASN A 2 30.20 -16.94 8.43
C ASN A 2 29.84 -15.55 9.03
N ILE A 3 29.15 -14.74 8.26
CA ILE A 3 28.52 -13.54 8.78
C ILE A 3 27.34 -14.04 9.64
N LYS A 4 27.39 -13.74 10.91
CA LYS A 4 26.41 -14.14 11.91
C LYS A 4 25.02 -13.61 11.55
N VAL A 5 24.23 -14.40 10.84
CA VAL A 5 22.79 -14.18 10.65
C VAL A 5 22.07 -14.01 12.01
N THR A 6 22.65 -14.58 13.06
CA THR A 6 22.15 -14.49 14.43
C THR A 6 22.16 -13.07 14.99
N THR A 7 23.18 -12.27 14.68
CA THR A 7 23.33 -10.92 15.26
C THR A 7 22.28 -9.94 14.72
N ILE A 8 21.94 -10.04 13.43
CA ILE A 8 20.92 -9.16 12.82
C ILE A 8 19.50 -9.51 13.34
N LYS A 9 19.23 -10.79 13.61
CA LYS A 9 17.96 -11.18 14.25
C LYS A 9 17.86 -10.70 15.70
N GLU A 10 18.96 -10.74 16.42
CA GLU A 10 19.01 -10.27 17.82
C GLU A 10 18.87 -8.74 17.88
N ASP A 11 19.51 -8.00 16.98
CA ASP A 11 19.41 -6.52 16.93
C ASP A 11 18.00 -6.06 16.48
N ILE A 12 17.33 -6.80 15.62
CA ILE A 12 15.93 -6.53 15.22
C ILE A 12 14.97 -6.82 16.36
N LEU A 13 15.22 -7.86 17.16
CA LEU A 13 14.43 -8.21 18.34
C LEU A 13 14.63 -7.22 19.50
N MET A 14 15.75 -6.50 19.52
CA MET A 14 16.05 -5.47 20.52
C MET A 14 15.41 -4.10 20.22
N LEU A 15 14.67 -3.94 19.11
CA LEU A 15 13.84 -2.76 18.91
C LEU A 15 12.83 -2.66 20.03
N ASP A 16 13.12 -1.78 20.95
CA ASP A 16 12.43 -1.32 22.14
C ASP A 16 11.08 -2.02 22.46
N MET A 17 11.20 -3.15 23.16
CA MET A 17 10.04 -3.94 23.60
C MET A 17 9.25 -3.23 24.71
N GLU A 18 9.81 -2.17 25.33
CA GLU A 18 9.12 -1.44 26.41
C GLU A 18 7.87 -0.70 25.89
N GLN A 19 7.88 -0.29 24.61
CA GLN A 19 6.72 0.35 24.00
C GLN A 19 5.50 -0.56 23.86
N TRP A 20 5.71 -1.87 24.01
CA TRP A 20 4.68 -2.90 24.01
C TRP A 20 4.34 -3.38 25.43
N ALA A 21 4.85 -2.72 26.46
CA ALA A 21 4.55 -3.08 27.83
C ALA A 21 3.03 -3.01 28.07
N GLY A 22 2.45 -4.16 28.39
CA GLY A 22 1.01 -4.28 28.61
C GLY A 22 0.18 -4.78 27.43
N PHE A 23 0.78 -4.97 26.24
CA PHE A 23 0.10 -5.57 25.09
C PHE A 23 0.44 -7.07 24.97
N GLU A 24 -0.57 -7.91 24.98
CA GLU A 24 -0.39 -9.38 24.92
C GLU A 24 0.15 -9.87 23.56
N GLY A 25 0.14 -9.02 22.55
CA GLY A 25 0.60 -9.32 21.20
C GLY A 25 2.11 -9.43 20.99
N ARG A 26 2.93 -9.42 22.02
CA ARG A 26 4.39 -9.57 21.88
C ARG A 26 4.83 -10.85 21.19
N ILE A 27 4.10 -11.93 21.41
CA ILE A 27 4.41 -13.29 20.94
C ILE A 27 4.48 -13.35 19.40
N TRP A 28 3.67 -12.56 18.67
CA TRP A 28 3.68 -12.59 17.21
C TRP A 28 5.01 -12.11 16.59
N ARG A 29 5.77 -11.28 17.29
CA ARG A 29 7.10 -10.84 16.83
C ARG A 29 8.12 -11.97 16.82
N GLU A 30 8.04 -12.87 17.77
CA GLU A 30 8.94 -14.00 17.89
C GLU A 30 8.66 -15.06 16.83
N GLU A 31 7.39 -15.27 16.51
CA GLU A 31 6.96 -16.29 15.55
C GLU A 31 6.93 -15.79 14.10
N VAL A 32 6.86 -14.48 13.85
CA VAL A 32 6.75 -13.85 12.52
C VAL A 32 5.52 -14.35 11.71
N ASN A 33 4.61 -15.08 12.31
CA ASN A 33 3.47 -15.70 11.66
C ASN A 33 2.17 -15.00 12.09
N VAL A 34 1.83 -13.91 11.38
CA VAL A 34 0.63 -13.11 11.63
C VAL A 34 -0.66 -13.94 11.58
N ARG A 35 -0.72 -14.92 10.67
CA ARG A 35 -1.89 -15.78 10.53
C ARG A 35 -2.12 -16.62 11.78
N ASP A 36 -1.10 -17.30 12.25
CA ASP A 36 -1.19 -18.16 13.42
C ASP A 36 -1.44 -17.34 14.68
N PHE A 37 -0.84 -16.15 14.77
CA PHE A 37 -1.10 -15.22 15.85
C PHE A 37 -2.59 -14.81 15.90
N ILE A 38 -3.16 -14.40 14.77
CA ILE A 38 -4.58 -14.05 14.68
C ILE A 38 -5.46 -15.25 15.03
N GLN A 39 -5.14 -16.45 14.53
CA GLN A 39 -5.91 -17.67 14.82
C GLN A 39 -5.90 -18.04 16.30
N LYS A 40 -4.76 -17.87 16.97
CA LYS A 40 -4.61 -18.15 18.41
C LYS A 40 -5.34 -17.14 19.28
N ASN A 41 -5.39 -15.89 18.86
CA ASN A 41 -5.92 -14.79 19.69
C ASN A 41 -7.34 -14.35 19.29
N TYR A 42 -7.87 -14.86 18.17
CA TYR A 42 -9.23 -14.55 17.75
C TYR A 42 -10.24 -15.11 18.77
N LYS A 43 -11.09 -14.23 19.26
CA LYS A 43 -12.24 -14.59 20.11
C LYS A 43 -13.51 -14.17 19.36
N PRO A 44 -14.39 -15.11 19.02
CA PRO A 44 -15.68 -14.76 18.45
C PRO A 44 -16.44 -13.84 19.42
N TYR A 45 -17.06 -12.80 18.90
CA TYR A 45 -17.95 -11.98 19.71
C TYR A 45 -19.22 -12.78 20.02
N ASP A 46 -19.55 -12.91 21.30
CA ASP A 46 -20.69 -13.67 21.83
C ASP A 46 -21.74 -12.77 22.52
N GLY A 47 -21.57 -11.46 22.44
CA GLY A 47 -22.50 -10.48 22.96
C GLY A 47 -23.62 -10.13 21.98
N ASP A 48 -24.35 -9.07 22.30
CA ASP A 48 -25.42 -8.50 21.49
C ASP A 48 -24.92 -7.30 20.63
N GLU A 49 -25.82 -6.60 19.99
CA GLU A 49 -25.51 -5.44 19.14
C GLU A 49 -25.35 -4.12 19.92
N SER A 50 -25.32 -4.15 21.25
CA SER A 50 -25.24 -2.95 22.09
C SER A 50 -23.93 -2.16 21.91
N PHE A 51 -22.90 -2.79 21.32
CA PHE A 51 -21.63 -2.13 20.97
C PHE A 51 -21.73 -1.25 19.71
N LEU A 52 -22.78 -1.43 18.88
CA LEU A 52 -22.95 -0.62 17.66
C LEU A 52 -23.31 0.82 18.05
N ALA A 53 -22.59 1.75 17.47
CA ALA A 53 -22.80 3.17 17.67
C ALA A 53 -23.24 3.83 16.36
N GLU A 54 -24.12 4.81 16.48
CA GLU A 54 -24.45 5.69 15.37
C GLU A 54 -23.24 6.53 14.94
N PRO A 55 -23.22 7.01 13.67
CA PRO A 55 -22.19 7.91 13.20
C PRO A 55 -22.07 9.15 14.09
N THR A 56 -20.84 9.52 14.40
CA THR A 56 -20.59 10.72 15.20
C THR A 56 -20.95 11.99 14.42
N ASP A 57 -21.15 13.11 15.14
CA ASP A 57 -21.35 14.42 14.50
C ASP A 57 -20.19 14.79 13.57
N ALA A 58 -18.94 14.44 13.92
CA ALA A 58 -17.77 14.64 13.08
C ALA A 58 -17.91 13.87 11.76
N THR A 59 -18.27 12.58 11.82
CA THR A 59 -18.52 11.76 10.65
C THR A 59 -19.61 12.35 9.76
N ASN A 60 -20.72 12.76 10.34
CA ASN A 60 -21.84 13.36 9.61
C ASN A 60 -21.44 14.67 8.91
N LYS A 61 -20.65 15.52 9.56
CA LYS A 61 -20.13 16.76 8.96
C LYS A 61 -19.21 16.48 7.77
N LEU A 62 -18.23 15.59 7.94
CA LEU A 62 -17.31 15.20 6.87
C LEU A 62 -18.04 14.53 5.70
N TRP A 63 -19.00 13.66 5.99
CA TRP A 63 -19.84 13.05 4.98
C TRP A 63 -20.66 14.07 4.20
N GLY A 64 -21.26 15.06 4.88
CA GLY A 64 -21.97 16.16 4.25
C GLY A 64 -21.08 17.01 3.33
N ALA A 65 -19.84 17.30 3.76
CA ALA A 65 -18.86 18.00 2.93
C ALA A 65 -18.50 17.20 1.67
N LEU A 66 -18.24 15.89 1.82
CA LEU A 66 -17.95 15.01 0.69
C LEU A 66 -19.11 14.91 -0.30
N GLN A 67 -20.33 14.77 0.20
CA GLN A 67 -21.53 14.73 -0.66
C GLN A 67 -21.72 16.03 -1.43
N LYS A 68 -21.43 17.18 -0.82
CA LYS A 68 -21.49 18.50 -1.48
C LYS A 68 -20.47 18.54 -2.63
N LEU A 69 -19.22 18.16 -2.38
CA LEU A 69 -18.19 18.11 -3.41
C LEU A 69 -18.57 17.18 -4.57
N GLN A 70 -19.10 15.99 -4.28
CA GLN A 70 -19.55 15.05 -5.31
C GLN A 70 -20.73 15.59 -6.13
N LYS A 71 -21.61 16.35 -5.51
CA LYS A 71 -22.71 17.04 -6.20
C LYS A 71 -22.18 18.12 -7.15
N GLU A 72 -21.27 18.96 -6.67
CA GLU A 72 -20.62 20.01 -7.46
C GLU A 72 -19.85 19.41 -8.65
N GLU A 73 -19.14 18.28 -8.46
CA GLU A 73 -18.45 17.57 -9.54
C GLU A 73 -19.45 17.14 -10.62
N ARG A 74 -20.57 16.52 -10.24
CA ARG A 74 -21.58 16.09 -11.20
C ARG A 74 -22.22 17.23 -11.98
N GLU A 75 -22.46 18.36 -11.31
CA GLU A 75 -23.04 19.56 -11.92
C GLU A 75 -22.09 20.23 -12.93
N LYS A 76 -20.78 20.07 -12.75
CA LYS A 76 -19.73 20.60 -13.64
C LYS A 76 -19.38 19.72 -14.84
N GLY A 77 -20.03 18.58 -15.03
CA GLY A 77 -19.72 17.65 -16.12
C GLY A 77 -19.04 16.35 -15.69
N GLY A 78 -18.94 16.15 -14.38
CA GLY A 78 -18.39 14.95 -13.79
C GLY A 78 -16.87 14.88 -13.87
N VAL A 79 -16.38 13.68 -14.11
CA VAL A 79 -14.93 13.39 -14.03
C VAL A 79 -14.07 14.06 -15.09
N LEU A 80 -14.65 14.65 -16.11
CA LEU A 80 -13.91 15.29 -17.21
C LEU A 80 -13.32 16.65 -16.81
N ASP A 81 -13.94 17.32 -15.84
CA ASP A 81 -13.53 18.63 -15.36
C ASP A 81 -12.78 18.60 -14.02
N CYS A 82 -12.24 17.43 -13.63
CA CYS A 82 -11.46 17.30 -12.43
C CYS A 82 -10.08 17.91 -12.56
N GLU A 83 -9.61 18.52 -11.48
CA GLU A 83 -8.21 18.87 -11.32
C GLU A 83 -7.36 17.58 -11.41
N THR A 84 -6.23 17.67 -12.10
CA THR A 84 -5.36 16.52 -12.34
C THR A 84 -3.93 16.81 -11.89
N GLU A 85 -3.17 15.77 -11.61
CA GLU A 85 -1.73 15.83 -11.36
C GLU A 85 -1.05 14.53 -11.80
N VAL A 86 0.27 14.53 -11.83
CA VAL A 86 1.08 13.33 -12.10
C VAL A 86 1.68 12.81 -10.81
N VAL A 87 1.73 11.49 -10.66
CA VAL A 87 2.44 10.84 -9.55
C VAL A 87 3.90 11.28 -9.53
N SER A 88 4.35 11.88 -8.44
CA SER A 88 5.69 12.45 -8.30
C SER A 88 6.69 11.55 -7.56
N GLY A 89 6.24 10.46 -6.97
CA GLY A 89 7.09 9.55 -6.20
C GLY A 89 6.45 8.18 -6.00
N LEU A 90 7.21 7.27 -5.39
CA LEU A 90 6.76 5.88 -5.16
C LEU A 90 5.57 5.79 -4.20
N THR A 91 5.52 6.67 -3.20
CA THR A 91 4.46 6.66 -2.18
C THR A 91 3.87 8.05 -1.93
N ALA A 92 4.53 9.09 -2.41
CA ALA A 92 4.32 10.43 -1.91
C ALA A 92 3.32 11.24 -2.73
N TYR A 93 2.20 11.50 -2.11
CA TYR A 93 1.46 12.74 -2.30
C TYR A 93 1.59 13.59 -1.05
N GLY A 94 1.46 14.88 -1.19
CA GLY A 94 1.29 15.79 -0.06
C GLY A 94 0.07 15.38 0.79
N PRO A 95 -0.08 15.93 2.02
CA PRO A 95 -1.23 15.65 2.85
C PRO A 95 -2.51 16.13 2.14
N GLY A 96 -3.53 15.27 2.15
CA GLY A 96 -4.85 15.56 1.60
C GLY A 96 -5.93 15.27 2.63
N TYR A 97 -6.92 16.16 2.72
CA TYR A 97 -8.05 16.09 3.62
C TYR A 97 -9.36 16.25 2.85
N ILE A 98 -10.46 15.73 3.38
CA ILE A 98 -11.79 15.90 2.78
C ILE A 98 -12.13 17.39 2.74
N ASP A 99 -11.85 18.12 3.82
CA ASP A 99 -11.96 19.55 3.90
C ASP A 99 -10.88 20.09 4.86
N GLU A 100 -9.98 20.94 4.35
CA GLU A 100 -8.87 21.47 5.12
C GLU A 100 -9.32 22.24 6.37
N SER A 101 -10.48 22.88 6.32
CA SER A 101 -11.04 23.61 7.48
C SER A 101 -11.59 22.68 8.56
N MET A 102 -11.81 21.41 8.24
CA MET A 102 -12.36 20.39 9.12
C MET A 102 -11.40 19.22 9.36
N LYS A 103 -10.13 19.33 8.99
CA LYS A 103 -9.15 18.26 9.11
C LYS A 103 -9.03 17.66 10.50
N ASP A 104 -9.23 18.47 11.54
CA ASP A 104 -9.19 18.01 12.93
C ASP A 104 -10.36 17.06 13.30
N LEU A 105 -11.38 16.98 12.46
CA LEU A 105 -12.47 16.03 12.62
C LEU A 105 -12.14 14.66 12.02
N GLU A 106 -11.17 14.57 11.10
CA GLU A 106 -10.77 13.32 10.49
C GLU A 106 -9.99 12.45 11.49
N GLN A 107 -10.56 11.34 11.91
CA GLN A 107 -9.95 10.44 12.88
C GLN A 107 -8.94 9.49 12.21
N VAL A 108 -9.17 9.13 10.96
CA VAL A 108 -8.23 8.43 10.07
C VAL A 108 -8.03 9.34 8.86
N VAL A 109 -6.80 9.76 8.64
CA VAL A 109 -6.45 10.75 7.62
C VAL A 109 -5.76 10.13 6.43
N GLY A 110 -5.89 10.78 5.29
CA GLY A 110 -5.16 10.47 4.07
C GLY A 110 -6.06 10.35 2.85
N LEU A 111 -5.68 11.02 1.78
CA LEU A 111 -6.29 10.88 0.47
C LEU A 111 -5.27 10.36 -0.54
N GLN A 112 -5.75 9.85 -1.66
CA GLN A 112 -4.90 9.40 -2.76
C GLN A 112 -4.11 10.56 -3.39
N THR A 113 -4.70 11.76 -3.42
CA THR A 113 -4.09 13.02 -3.85
C THR A 113 -4.10 14.03 -2.70
N ASP A 114 -3.62 15.23 -2.91
CA ASP A 114 -3.62 16.32 -1.93
C ASP A 114 -5.00 16.97 -1.72
N LYS A 115 -5.98 16.65 -2.61
CA LYS A 115 -7.35 17.17 -2.53
C LYS A 115 -8.38 16.10 -2.84
N PRO A 116 -9.60 16.17 -2.26
CA PRO A 116 -10.68 15.28 -2.66
C PRO A 116 -11.08 15.52 -4.13
N LEU A 117 -11.48 14.45 -4.79
CA LEU A 117 -11.90 14.44 -6.20
C LEU A 117 -10.81 14.83 -7.22
N LYS A 118 -9.63 15.23 -6.79
CA LYS A 118 -8.48 15.45 -7.68
C LYS A 118 -7.98 14.10 -8.22
N ARG A 119 -7.66 14.07 -9.50
CA ARG A 119 -7.18 12.87 -10.18
C ARG A 119 -5.69 12.87 -10.33
N ALA A 120 -5.10 11.70 -10.22
CA ALA A 120 -3.69 11.49 -10.51
C ALA A 120 -3.51 10.58 -11.71
N PHE A 121 -2.54 10.91 -12.57
CA PHE A 121 -2.05 9.99 -13.58
C PHE A 121 -1.16 8.94 -12.89
N MET A 122 -1.59 7.70 -12.98
CA MET A 122 -0.91 6.56 -12.37
C MET A 122 -0.51 5.57 -13.44
N PRO A 123 0.67 4.96 -13.31
CA PRO A 123 1.19 4.02 -14.32
C PRO A 123 0.52 2.62 -14.23
N TYR A 124 -0.74 2.57 -13.90
CA TYR A 124 -1.51 1.34 -13.74
C TYR A 124 -1.61 0.48 -15.01
N GLY A 125 -1.89 1.11 -16.16
CA GLY A 125 -1.97 0.44 -17.46
C GLY A 125 -0.62 0.30 -18.15
N GLY A 126 0.45 0.65 -17.47
CA GLY A 126 1.81 0.71 -17.97
C GLY A 126 2.34 2.15 -18.04
N ILE A 127 3.63 2.29 -17.80
CA ILE A 127 4.28 3.60 -17.73
C ILE A 127 4.12 4.41 -19.02
N ARG A 128 4.23 3.75 -20.16
CA ARG A 128 4.08 4.40 -21.48
C ARG A 128 2.70 5.06 -21.66
N MET A 129 1.64 4.41 -21.21
CA MET A 129 0.29 4.99 -21.30
C MET A 129 0.13 6.18 -20.36
N ALA A 130 0.73 6.09 -19.18
CA ALA A 130 0.73 7.19 -18.22
C ALA A 130 1.52 8.40 -18.75
N GLU A 131 2.66 8.18 -19.41
CA GLU A 131 3.41 9.24 -20.08
C GLU A 131 2.59 9.95 -21.17
N GLN A 132 2.00 9.19 -22.09
CA GLN A 132 1.18 9.75 -23.16
C GLN A 132 -0.01 10.56 -22.61
N ALA A 133 -0.64 10.07 -21.56
CA ALA A 133 -1.71 10.79 -20.91
C ALA A 133 -1.19 12.06 -20.21
N ALA A 134 -0.07 11.99 -19.50
CA ALA A 134 0.55 13.12 -18.83
C ALA A 134 0.95 14.22 -19.83
N GLU A 135 1.63 13.86 -20.92
CA GLU A 135 2.02 14.79 -21.97
C GLU A 135 0.82 15.54 -22.56
N SER A 136 -0.32 14.86 -22.75
CA SER A 136 -1.54 15.50 -23.27
C SER A 136 -2.10 16.60 -22.36
N TYR A 137 -1.72 16.58 -21.09
CA TYR A 137 -2.07 17.60 -20.09
C TYR A 137 -0.90 18.53 -19.75
N GLY A 138 0.24 18.39 -20.40
CA GLY A 138 1.42 19.22 -20.17
C GLY A 138 2.24 18.83 -18.94
N TYR A 139 2.18 17.58 -18.52
CA TYR A 139 2.94 17.05 -17.41
C TYR A 139 4.07 16.13 -17.87
N GLU A 140 5.08 16.00 -17.01
CA GLU A 140 6.15 15.01 -17.14
C GLU A 140 6.11 14.02 -15.97
N ILE A 141 6.39 12.75 -16.25
CA ILE A 141 6.51 11.73 -15.21
C ILE A 141 7.90 11.79 -14.60
N ASN A 142 7.98 11.68 -13.27
CA ASN A 142 9.24 11.60 -12.56
C ASN A 142 10.12 10.46 -13.12
N PRO A 143 11.39 10.76 -13.52
CA PRO A 143 12.27 9.77 -14.14
C PRO A 143 12.58 8.57 -13.25
N GLU A 144 12.70 8.76 -11.92
CA GLU A 144 12.93 7.67 -10.98
C GLU A 144 11.71 6.73 -10.92
N LEU A 145 10.52 7.29 -10.88
CA LEU A 145 9.28 6.51 -10.92
C LEU A 145 9.18 5.73 -12.23
N LYS A 146 9.47 6.37 -13.37
CA LYS A 146 9.51 5.74 -14.68
C LYS A 146 10.46 4.55 -14.68
N TYR A 147 11.69 4.74 -14.18
CA TYR A 147 12.69 3.68 -14.10
C TYR A 147 12.20 2.46 -13.29
N VAL A 148 11.55 2.69 -12.14
CA VAL A 148 10.97 1.62 -11.34
C VAL A 148 9.92 0.84 -12.10
N PHE A 149 9.02 1.53 -12.80
CA PHE A 149 7.96 0.87 -13.57
C PHE A 149 8.47 0.16 -14.82
N GLU A 150 9.54 0.63 -15.43
CA GLU A 150 10.14 -0.03 -16.60
C GLU A 150 11.00 -1.25 -16.25
N ASN A 151 11.63 -1.24 -15.07
CA ASN A 151 12.63 -2.25 -14.71
C ASN A 151 12.15 -3.28 -13.68
N TYR A 152 11.27 -2.92 -12.75
CA TYR A 152 10.85 -3.79 -11.63
C TYR A 152 9.35 -4.10 -11.61
N MET A 153 8.55 -3.35 -12.36
CA MET A 153 7.10 -3.54 -12.39
C MET A 153 6.71 -4.22 -13.71
N THR A 154 5.77 -5.15 -13.63
CA THR A 154 5.20 -5.82 -14.80
C THR A 154 3.71 -5.54 -14.83
N THR A 155 3.18 -5.04 -15.95
CA THR A 155 1.73 -4.88 -16.06
C THR A 155 1.05 -6.25 -16.09
N HIS A 156 -0.21 -6.31 -15.70
CA HIS A 156 -0.99 -7.54 -15.76
C HIS A 156 -0.96 -8.17 -17.16
N ASN A 157 -1.13 -7.37 -18.20
CA ASN A 157 -1.11 -7.86 -19.58
C ASN A 157 0.26 -8.42 -19.97
N ASP A 158 1.34 -7.76 -19.60
CA ASP A 158 2.70 -8.22 -19.93
C ASP A 158 3.00 -9.54 -19.23
N ALA A 159 2.60 -9.69 -17.96
CA ALA A 159 2.76 -10.93 -17.21
C ALA A 159 1.98 -12.10 -17.85
N VAL A 160 0.74 -11.85 -18.28
CA VAL A 160 -0.08 -12.84 -18.99
C VAL A 160 0.57 -13.23 -20.33
N PHE A 161 1.02 -12.25 -21.10
CA PHE A 161 1.70 -12.53 -22.39
C PHE A 161 3.02 -13.26 -22.22
N ALA A 162 3.76 -12.98 -21.14
CA ALA A 162 4.98 -13.72 -20.82
C ALA A 162 4.70 -15.21 -20.53
N ALA A 163 3.57 -15.51 -19.89
CA ALA A 163 3.15 -16.88 -19.59
C ALA A 163 2.58 -17.65 -20.78
N TYR A 164 2.18 -16.97 -21.85
CA TYR A 164 1.59 -17.62 -23.02
C TYR A 164 2.62 -18.38 -23.85
N THR A 165 2.24 -19.59 -24.31
CA THR A 165 3.01 -20.29 -25.34
C THR A 165 2.91 -19.58 -26.68
N ASN A 166 3.77 -19.92 -27.62
CA ASN A 166 3.73 -19.34 -28.97
C ASN A 166 2.43 -19.66 -29.70
N GLU A 167 1.87 -20.85 -29.47
CA GLU A 167 0.59 -21.28 -30.03
C GLU A 167 -0.55 -20.45 -29.47
N MET A 168 -0.57 -20.17 -28.16
CA MET A 168 -1.57 -19.30 -27.55
C MET A 168 -1.46 -17.86 -28.08
N LYS A 169 -0.25 -17.33 -28.24
CA LYS A 169 -0.01 -16.01 -28.85
C LYS A 169 -0.51 -15.96 -30.29
N LEU A 170 -0.26 -17.03 -31.07
CA LEU A 170 -0.73 -17.13 -32.44
C LEU A 170 -2.25 -17.23 -32.51
N ALA A 171 -2.88 -18.10 -31.74
CA ALA A 171 -4.33 -18.28 -31.67
C ALA A 171 -5.04 -16.96 -31.34
N ARG A 172 -4.46 -16.17 -30.44
CA ARG A 172 -4.96 -14.82 -30.14
C ARG A 172 -4.79 -13.86 -31.30
N LYS A 173 -3.59 -13.83 -31.91
CA LYS A 173 -3.29 -12.94 -33.05
C LYS A 173 -4.20 -13.20 -34.25
N THR A 174 -4.59 -14.45 -34.46
CA THR A 174 -5.48 -14.88 -35.54
C THR A 174 -6.96 -14.85 -35.14
N HIS A 175 -7.28 -14.38 -33.94
CA HIS A 175 -8.66 -14.29 -33.40
C HIS A 175 -9.38 -15.65 -33.29
N VAL A 176 -8.66 -16.74 -33.27
CA VAL A 176 -9.22 -18.08 -32.94
C VAL A 176 -9.66 -18.11 -31.49
N VAL A 177 -8.90 -17.44 -30.62
CA VAL A 177 -9.24 -17.21 -29.23
C VAL A 177 -9.47 -15.71 -29.02
N THR A 178 -10.66 -15.32 -28.63
CA THR A 178 -11.04 -13.91 -28.39
C THR A 178 -11.07 -13.52 -26.92
N GLY A 179 -11.32 -14.47 -26.04
CA GLY A 179 -11.21 -14.28 -24.59
C GLY A 179 -9.84 -14.67 -24.08
N LEU A 180 -9.38 -13.98 -23.03
CA LEU A 180 -8.14 -14.32 -22.36
C LEU A 180 -8.45 -15.13 -21.12
N PRO A 181 -7.77 -16.27 -20.88
CA PRO A 181 -7.86 -17.01 -19.62
C PRO A 181 -7.60 -16.14 -18.40
N ASP A 182 -6.77 -15.09 -18.54
CA ASP A 182 -6.48 -14.10 -17.52
C ASP A 182 -7.71 -13.33 -17.04
N THR A 183 -8.71 -13.13 -17.87
CA THR A 183 -9.96 -12.46 -17.50
C THR A 183 -10.69 -13.19 -16.37
N TYR A 184 -10.57 -14.50 -16.33
CA TYR A 184 -11.16 -15.35 -15.29
C TYR A 184 -10.20 -15.60 -14.13
N GLY A 185 -8.88 -15.46 -14.36
CA GLY A 185 -7.84 -15.64 -13.36
C GLY A 185 -7.53 -14.38 -12.56
N ARG A 186 -8.14 -13.23 -12.86
CA ARG A 186 -7.93 -12.00 -12.10
C ARG A 186 -8.41 -12.15 -10.68
N GLY A 187 -7.47 -12.41 -9.78
CA GLY A 187 -7.69 -12.28 -8.36
C GLY A 187 -7.66 -10.82 -7.92
N ARG A 188 -8.25 -10.53 -6.77
CA ARG A 188 -8.03 -9.26 -6.10
C ARG A 188 -6.65 -9.26 -5.46
N ILE A 189 -5.95 -8.13 -5.56
CA ILE A 189 -4.73 -7.93 -4.80
C ILE A 189 -5.14 -7.67 -3.36
N VAL A 190 -4.73 -8.56 -2.46
CA VAL A 190 -4.90 -8.40 -1.02
C VAL A 190 -3.51 -8.22 -0.43
N GLY A 191 -3.12 -6.97 -0.21
CA GLY A 191 -1.86 -6.67 0.47
C GLY A 191 -1.96 -6.98 1.96
N ASP A 192 -0.86 -7.37 2.57
CA ASP A 192 -0.82 -7.56 4.02
C ASP A 192 -0.45 -6.25 4.73
N TYR A 193 -1.36 -5.29 4.69
CA TYR A 193 -1.20 -3.96 5.29
C TYR A 193 -1.14 -4.00 6.82
N ARG A 194 -1.57 -5.11 7.44
CA ARG A 194 -1.46 -5.36 8.89
C ARG A 194 -0.02 -5.28 9.37
N ARG A 195 0.93 -5.65 8.52
CA ARG A 195 2.36 -5.64 8.85
C ARG A 195 2.85 -4.25 9.26
N VAL A 196 2.31 -3.18 8.67
CA VAL A 196 2.65 -1.80 9.06
C VAL A 196 2.25 -1.54 10.51
N ALA A 197 1.05 -1.93 10.90
CA ALA A 197 0.57 -1.75 12.26
C ALA A 197 1.27 -2.67 13.27
N LEU A 198 1.47 -3.95 12.91
CA LEU A 198 2.03 -4.95 13.82
C LEU A 198 3.53 -4.79 14.04
N TYR A 199 4.28 -4.37 13.02
CA TYR A 199 5.74 -4.35 13.08
C TYR A 199 6.34 -2.93 13.11
N GLY A 200 5.65 -1.97 12.52
CA GLY A 200 6.23 -0.65 12.23
C GLY A 200 7.20 -0.68 11.04
N ILE A 201 7.43 0.49 10.45
CA ILE A 201 8.22 0.58 9.23
C ILE A 201 9.71 0.28 9.48
N ASP A 202 10.27 0.67 10.63
CA ASP A 202 11.69 0.43 10.91
C ASP A 202 12.02 -1.06 10.97
N TYR A 203 11.13 -1.87 11.55
CA TYR A 203 11.28 -3.32 11.52
C TYR A 203 11.21 -3.88 10.08
N LEU A 204 10.27 -3.39 9.27
CA LEU A 204 10.15 -3.84 7.88
C LEU A 204 11.37 -3.45 7.03
N ILE A 205 11.94 -2.26 7.26
CA ILE A 205 13.20 -1.84 6.62
C ILE A 205 14.34 -2.77 7.05
N ALA A 206 14.49 -3.03 8.35
CA ALA A 206 15.53 -3.91 8.85
C ALA A 206 15.42 -5.33 8.29
N GLN A 207 14.21 -5.87 8.14
CA GLN A 207 14.00 -7.14 7.45
C GLN A 207 14.46 -7.10 6.00
N LYS A 208 14.14 -6.03 5.26
CA LYS A 208 14.56 -5.87 3.87
C LYS A 208 16.06 -5.68 3.71
N GLU A 209 16.71 -4.99 4.63
CA GLU A 209 18.19 -4.90 4.68
C GLU A 209 18.83 -6.28 4.91
N ALA A 210 18.25 -7.09 5.79
CA ALA A 210 18.68 -8.47 6.00
C ALA A 210 18.46 -9.34 4.75
N ASP A 211 17.30 -9.23 4.08
CA ASP A 211 17.00 -9.92 2.82
C ASP A 211 18.05 -9.55 1.77
N LYS A 212 18.36 -8.25 1.63
CA LYS A 212 19.36 -7.73 0.70
C LYS A 212 20.77 -8.26 1.00
N ALA A 213 21.15 -8.33 2.27
CA ALA A 213 22.45 -8.85 2.69
C ALA A 213 22.60 -10.35 2.40
N ASN A 214 21.51 -11.12 2.51
CA ASN A 214 21.48 -12.56 2.29
C ASN A 214 21.24 -12.95 0.82
N CYS A 215 20.84 -12.01 -0.01
CA CYS A 215 20.57 -12.26 -1.43
C CYS A 215 21.87 -12.63 -2.17
N GLY A 216 21.86 -13.78 -2.84
CA GLY A 216 22.92 -14.24 -3.75
C GLY A 216 24.06 -15.00 -3.11
N CYS A 217 24.13 -15.15 -1.81
CA CYS A 217 25.15 -16.00 -1.11
C CYS A 217 26.58 -15.87 -1.68
N GLY A 218 26.99 -14.64 -2.06
CA GLY A 218 28.30 -14.35 -2.63
C GLY A 218 28.40 -14.42 -4.15
N ASN A 219 27.40 -14.90 -4.84
CA ASN A 219 27.34 -14.91 -6.32
C ASN A 219 26.58 -13.68 -6.81
N MET A 220 27.10 -13.02 -7.85
CA MET A 220 26.54 -11.79 -8.42
C MET A 220 26.16 -12.00 -9.88
N TYR A 221 25.21 -12.90 -10.11
CA TYR A 221 24.57 -13.05 -11.42
C TYR A 221 23.56 -11.92 -11.65
N ASP A 222 23.19 -11.69 -12.90
CA ASP A 222 22.26 -10.63 -13.31
C ASP A 222 20.95 -10.64 -12.50
N ASP A 223 20.36 -11.81 -12.30
CA ASP A 223 19.14 -11.98 -11.51
C ASP A 223 19.32 -11.57 -10.05
N VAL A 224 20.50 -11.84 -9.47
CA VAL A 224 20.83 -11.46 -8.08
C VAL A 224 21.00 -9.96 -7.99
N ILE A 225 21.67 -9.34 -8.98
CA ILE A 225 21.84 -7.89 -9.03
C ILE A 225 20.47 -7.21 -9.10
N ARG A 226 19.62 -7.62 -10.01
CA ARG A 226 18.26 -7.10 -10.16
C ARG A 226 17.43 -7.25 -8.89
N LEU A 227 17.47 -8.41 -8.25
CA LEU A 227 16.76 -8.65 -7.00
C LEU A 227 17.27 -7.73 -5.86
N ARG A 228 18.58 -7.50 -5.78
CA ARG A 228 19.16 -6.57 -4.80
C ARG A 228 18.75 -5.13 -5.05
N GLU A 229 18.69 -4.73 -6.30
CA GLU A 229 18.20 -3.39 -6.71
C GLU A 229 16.71 -3.24 -6.38
N GLU A 230 15.90 -4.25 -6.67
CA GLU A 230 14.47 -4.25 -6.32
C GLU A 230 14.27 -4.12 -4.80
N ILE A 231 15.01 -4.90 -4.00
CA ILE A 231 14.96 -4.78 -2.53
C ILE A 231 15.37 -3.38 -2.08
N ALA A 232 16.39 -2.79 -2.71
CA ALA A 232 16.80 -1.41 -2.41
C ALA A 232 15.67 -0.41 -2.69
N MET A 233 14.94 -0.58 -3.80
CA MET A 233 13.77 0.25 -4.12
C MET A 233 12.62 0.02 -3.15
N GLN A 234 12.39 -1.20 -2.67
CA GLN A 234 11.42 -1.48 -1.61
C GLN A 234 11.77 -0.74 -0.32
N ILE A 235 13.05 -0.70 0.06
CA ILE A 235 13.52 0.06 1.22
C ILE A 235 13.27 1.56 1.02
N THR A 236 13.55 2.09 -0.18
CA THR A 236 13.26 3.49 -0.52
C THR A 236 11.77 3.79 -0.41
N ALA A 237 10.90 2.90 -0.90
CA ALA A 237 9.46 3.05 -0.78
C ALA A 237 8.99 3.04 0.69
N LEU A 238 9.53 2.15 1.53
CA LEU A 238 9.23 2.14 2.97
C LEU A 238 9.66 3.43 3.68
N LYS A 239 10.82 3.99 3.32
CA LYS A 239 11.25 5.32 3.81
C LYS A 239 10.29 6.41 3.34
N GLY A 240 9.86 6.36 2.07
CA GLY A 240 8.84 7.27 1.53
C GLY A 240 7.51 7.19 2.28
N MET A 241 7.10 6.00 2.73
CA MET A 241 5.92 5.85 3.58
C MET A 241 6.06 6.58 4.93
N LYS A 242 7.25 6.56 5.54
CA LYS A 242 7.50 7.33 6.78
C LYS A 242 7.34 8.83 6.53
N GLU A 243 7.90 9.35 5.45
CA GLU A 243 7.77 10.77 5.10
C GLU A 243 6.31 11.13 4.78
N MET A 244 5.59 10.28 4.08
CA MET A 244 4.16 10.46 3.85
C MET A 244 3.39 10.52 5.16
N ALA A 245 3.57 9.59 6.07
CA ALA A 245 2.89 9.58 7.37
C ALA A 245 3.25 10.81 8.20
N LYS A 246 4.53 11.21 8.19
CA LYS A 246 5.02 12.42 8.86
C LYS A 246 4.35 13.70 8.35
N SER A 247 4.05 13.79 7.06
CA SER A 247 3.32 14.92 6.47
C SER A 247 1.90 15.08 7.05
N TYR A 248 1.33 13.98 7.55
CA TYR A 248 0.05 13.97 8.28
C TYR A 248 0.22 14.08 9.81
N GLY A 249 1.46 14.24 10.30
CA GLY A 249 1.75 14.36 11.74
C GLY A 249 1.90 13.03 12.48
N TYR A 250 2.07 11.91 11.77
CA TYR A 250 2.21 10.58 12.37
C TYR A 250 3.62 10.01 12.21
N ASP A 251 4.07 9.28 13.22
CA ASP A 251 5.30 8.49 13.18
C ASP A 251 4.95 7.00 13.17
N ILE A 252 5.10 6.38 12.01
CA ILE A 252 4.85 4.95 11.80
C ILE A 252 6.11 4.09 11.90
N SER A 253 7.18 4.62 12.47
CA SER A 253 8.45 3.90 12.66
C SER A 253 8.25 2.65 13.52
N LEU A 254 7.41 2.75 14.53
CA LEU A 254 7.13 1.72 15.51
C LEU A 254 5.73 1.13 15.33
N PRO A 255 5.47 -0.05 15.91
CA PRO A 255 4.15 -0.65 15.90
C PRO A 255 3.06 0.25 16.49
N ALA A 256 1.84 0.08 16.03
CA ALA A 256 0.68 0.75 16.59
C ALA A 256 0.42 0.31 18.03
N LYS A 257 0.03 1.24 18.91
CA LYS A 257 -0.17 1.00 20.35
C LYS A 257 -1.61 0.75 20.74
N ASN A 258 -2.54 1.19 19.89
CA ASN A 258 -3.97 1.11 20.13
C ASN A 258 -4.74 0.98 18.83
N ALA A 259 -6.02 0.69 18.90
CA ALA A 259 -6.89 0.46 17.74
C ALA A 259 -6.92 1.66 16.76
N LYS A 260 -6.89 2.90 17.26
CA LYS A 260 -6.87 4.10 16.40
C LYS A 260 -5.58 4.16 15.58
N GLU A 261 -4.44 3.97 16.21
CA GLU A 261 -3.15 3.90 15.51
C GLU A 261 -3.11 2.70 14.55
N ALA A 262 -3.61 1.54 14.96
CA ALA A 262 -3.66 0.36 14.11
C ALA A 262 -4.47 0.60 12.83
N CYS A 263 -5.63 1.25 12.92
CA CYS A 263 -6.42 1.67 11.78
C CYS A 263 -5.65 2.63 10.87
N GLN A 264 -4.99 3.63 11.45
CA GLN A 264 -4.23 4.63 10.69
C GLN A 264 -3.00 4.02 10.01
N TRP A 265 -2.21 3.18 10.70
CA TRP A 265 -1.04 2.51 10.13
C TRP A 265 -1.41 1.57 8.98
N LEU A 266 -2.46 0.78 9.18
CA LEU A 266 -3.01 -0.09 8.13
C LEU A 266 -3.45 0.73 6.92
N TYR A 267 -4.15 1.85 7.15
CA TYR A 267 -4.62 2.72 6.10
C TYR A 267 -3.47 3.41 5.35
N PHE A 268 -2.42 3.85 6.03
CA PHE A 268 -1.22 4.37 5.36
C PHE A 268 -0.55 3.32 4.46
N GLY A 269 -0.47 2.07 4.91
CA GLY A 269 0.02 0.97 4.08
C GLY A 269 -0.82 0.77 2.82
N TYR A 270 -2.13 0.78 2.96
CA TYR A 270 -3.06 0.72 1.82
C TYR A 270 -2.92 1.95 0.91
N LEU A 271 -2.87 3.14 1.49
CA LEU A 271 -2.77 4.40 0.77
C LEU A 271 -1.47 4.50 -0.04
N ALA A 272 -0.35 4.06 0.52
CA ALA A 272 0.93 4.00 -0.20
C ALA A 272 0.82 3.10 -1.43
N ALA A 273 0.17 1.95 -1.32
CA ALA A 273 -0.03 1.05 -2.46
C ALA A 273 -0.92 1.67 -3.55
N ILE A 274 -1.99 2.35 -3.19
CA ILE A 274 -2.91 2.94 -4.18
C ILE A 274 -2.43 4.28 -4.75
N LYS A 275 -1.48 4.95 -4.11
CA LYS A 275 -0.92 6.22 -4.63
C LYS A 275 -0.09 6.04 -5.90
N THR A 276 0.44 4.85 -6.14
CA THR A 276 1.26 4.55 -7.32
C THR A 276 0.54 3.72 -8.37
N GLN A 277 -0.67 3.30 -8.10
CA GLN A 277 -1.48 2.51 -9.04
C GLN A 277 -2.97 2.82 -8.90
N ASN A 278 -3.68 2.70 -10.00
CA ASN A 278 -5.13 2.76 -9.99
C ASN A 278 -5.68 1.40 -9.51
N GLY A 279 -5.94 1.27 -8.25
CA GLY A 279 -6.25 0.04 -7.55
C GLY A 279 -7.52 -0.69 -7.99
N ALA A 280 -7.60 -1.08 -9.25
CA ALA A 280 -8.79 -1.64 -9.87
C ALA A 280 -9.35 -2.90 -9.18
N ALA A 281 -8.57 -3.63 -8.41
CA ALA A 281 -9.00 -4.86 -7.75
C ALA A 281 -8.26 -5.08 -6.41
N MET A 282 -8.10 -4.04 -5.64
CA MET A 282 -7.43 -4.08 -4.33
C MET A 282 -8.42 -4.27 -3.19
N SER A 283 -8.00 -4.93 -2.13
CA SER A 283 -8.78 -5.15 -0.91
C SER A 283 -7.88 -4.97 0.31
N VAL A 284 -8.42 -4.44 1.38
CA VAL A 284 -7.74 -4.37 2.68
C VAL A 284 -7.78 -5.71 3.46
N GLY A 285 -8.45 -6.73 2.91
CA GLY A 285 -8.61 -8.02 3.57
C GLY A 285 -9.62 -7.98 4.72
N ARG A 286 -9.53 -8.97 5.61
CA ARG A 286 -10.36 -9.05 6.82
C ARG A 286 -9.73 -8.24 7.95
N VAL A 287 -9.94 -6.94 7.95
CA VAL A 287 -9.35 -6.06 8.97
C VAL A 287 -9.98 -6.26 10.36
N SER A 288 -11.24 -6.70 10.44
CA SER A 288 -11.91 -6.93 11.72
C SER A 288 -11.18 -7.94 12.60
N THR A 289 -10.72 -9.07 12.04
CA THR A 289 -10.00 -10.10 12.81
C THR A 289 -8.64 -9.64 13.32
N PHE A 290 -8.06 -8.65 12.68
CA PHE A 290 -6.81 -8.04 13.09
C PHE A 290 -7.04 -6.94 14.14
N LEU A 291 -8.02 -6.06 13.89
CA LEU A 291 -8.32 -4.95 14.81
C LEU A 291 -8.89 -5.43 16.15
N ASP A 292 -9.47 -6.63 16.18
CA ASP A 292 -9.93 -7.28 17.41
C ASP A 292 -8.80 -7.58 18.42
N ILE A 293 -7.55 -7.52 17.98
CA ILE A 293 -6.37 -7.73 18.83
C ILE A 293 -6.05 -6.47 19.67
N TYR A 294 -6.42 -5.29 19.16
CA TYR A 294 -6.16 -3.99 19.79
C TYR A 294 -7.31 -3.53 20.67
#